data_c23c4fb45a8629c25c7ed17a75c5dbaa
#
_entry.id   c23c4fb45a8629c25c7ed17a75c5dbaa
#
_cell.length_a   1.000
_cell.length_b   1.000
_cell.length_c   1.000
_cell.angle_alpha   90.00
_cell.angle_beta   90.00
_cell.angle_gamma   90.00
#
_symmetry.space_group_name_H-M   'P 1'
#
loop_
_entity.id
_entity.type
_entity.pdbx_description
1 polymer ?
#
loop_
_entity_poly.entity_id
_entity_poly.type
_entity_poly.pdbx_seq_one_letter_code
_entity_poly.pdbx_strand_id
1 'polypeptide(L)'
;MHNRRYFDEAIERELSRCRRYGRALSLLFIDLDHFKRINDTFGHLAGDAVLKEVASAIQKRIRKEDLLSRYGGEEFAVLTPEIDHKGAQAMGEKVRKVIEKHEFSFDGEVIPVTISCGVATLGKKGDEAAALVQRADEKLYEAKESGRNKVC
;
A
#
# COMPACT_ATOMS: atom_id res chain seq x y z
N MET A 1 6.84 6.88 -9.07
CA MET A 1 6.85 5.89 -7.97
C MET A 1 8.29 5.57 -7.58
N HIS A 2 8.53 5.47 -6.29
CA HIS A 2 9.87 5.24 -5.73
C HIS A 2 10.13 3.74 -5.48
N ASN A 3 11.39 3.38 -5.26
CA ASN A 3 11.78 2.03 -4.90
C ASN A 3 11.86 1.86 -3.37
N ARG A 4 12.13 0.62 -2.92
CA ARG A 4 12.24 0.31 -1.49
C ARG A 4 13.34 1.09 -0.78
N ARG A 5 14.47 1.28 -1.44
CA ARG A 5 15.59 2.04 -0.86
C ARG A 5 15.17 3.48 -0.55
N TYR A 6 14.48 4.11 -1.46
CA TYR A 6 13.96 5.46 -1.25
C TYR A 6 12.95 5.48 -0.09
N PHE A 7 12.10 4.46 -0.01
CA PHE A 7 11.16 4.31 1.10
C PHE A 7 11.87 4.21 2.44
N ASP A 8 12.91 3.38 2.54
CA ASP A 8 13.65 3.19 3.79
C ASP A 8 14.28 4.50 4.27
N GLU A 9 14.80 5.31 3.37
CA GLU A 9 15.33 6.63 3.69
C GLU A 9 14.23 7.63 4.07
N ALA A 10 13.13 7.61 3.33
CA ALA A 10 12.01 8.52 3.54
C ALA A 10 11.30 8.28 4.88
N ILE A 11 11.10 7.03 5.27
CA ILE A 11 10.42 6.71 6.53
C ILE A 11 11.22 7.21 7.74
N GLU A 12 12.54 7.09 7.71
CA GLU A 12 13.39 7.62 8.79
C GLU A 12 13.28 9.15 8.88
N ARG A 13 13.33 9.83 7.76
CA ARG A 13 13.20 11.29 7.69
C ARG A 13 11.84 11.76 8.18
N GLU A 14 10.76 11.15 7.71
CA GLU A 14 9.40 11.53 8.09
C GLU A 14 9.09 11.20 9.53
N LEU A 15 9.61 10.08 10.03
CA LEU A 15 9.47 9.70 11.43
C LEU A 15 10.10 10.74 12.35
N SER A 16 11.32 11.16 12.06
CA SER A 16 12.01 12.20 12.83
C SER A 16 11.23 13.51 12.81
N ARG A 17 10.75 13.91 11.64
CA ARG A 17 9.98 15.13 11.47
C ARG A 17 8.66 15.10 12.24
N CYS A 18 7.90 14.02 12.12
CA CYS A 18 6.61 13.89 12.79
C CYS A 18 6.76 13.82 14.31
N ARG A 19 7.77 13.12 14.81
CA ARG A 19 8.09 13.12 16.24
C ARG A 19 8.41 14.51 16.76
N ARG A 20 9.27 15.22 16.04
CA ARG A 20 9.72 16.56 16.44
C ARG A 20 8.57 17.54 16.61
N TYR A 21 7.56 17.46 15.73
CA TYR A 21 6.43 18.38 15.73
C TYR A 21 5.15 17.77 16.32
N GLY A 22 5.22 16.58 16.90
CA GLY A 22 4.06 15.92 17.52
C GLY A 22 2.96 15.59 16.52
N ARG A 23 3.31 15.24 15.28
CA ARG A 23 2.35 14.97 14.21
C ARG A 23 2.19 13.48 13.94
N ALA A 24 1.03 13.11 13.42
CA ALA A 24 0.76 11.74 13.03
C ALA A 24 1.58 11.33 11.80
N LEU A 25 1.91 10.05 11.71
CA LEU A 25 2.52 9.44 10.55
C LEU A 25 1.89 8.07 10.39
N SER A 26 1.34 7.79 9.24
CA SER A 26 0.75 6.48 8.95
C SER A 26 1.43 5.82 7.75
N LEU A 27 1.37 4.50 7.75
CA LEU A 27 1.94 3.66 6.71
C LEU A 27 0.88 2.65 6.27
N LEU A 28 0.68 2.55 4.95
CA LEU A 28 -0.17 1.55 4.34
C LEU A 28 0.72 0.58 3.55
N PHE A 29 0.58 -0.70 3.83
CA PHE A 29 1.11 -1.75 2.96
C PHE A 29 -0.03 -2.31 2.13
N ILE A 30 0.18 -2.38 0.82
CA ILE A 30 -0.82 -2.81 -0.15
C ILE A 30 -0.22 -3.96 -0.97
N ASP A 31 -0.95 -5.05 -1.06
CA ASP A 31 -0.52 -6.24 -1.79
C ASP A 31 -1.66 -6.68 -2.72
N LEU A 32 -1.31 -7.06 -3.96
CA LEU A 32 -2.28 -7.59 -4.90
C LEU A 32 -2.69 -8.99 -4.49
N ASP A 33 -3.99 -9.21 -4.36
CA ASP A 33 -4.53 -10.52 -4.02
C ASP A 33 -4.34 -11.49 -5.18
N HIS A 34 -3.82 -12.68 -4.87
CA HIS A 34 -3.63 -13.75 -5.84
C HIS A 34 -2.80 -13.37 -7.08
N PHE A 35 -1.77 -12.54 -6.90
CA PHE A 35 -0.94 -12.08 -8.02
C PHE A 35 -0.26 -13.23 -8.75
N LYS A 36 0.20 -14.26 -8.03
CA LYS A 36 0.77 -15.45 -8.66
C LYS A 36 -0.22 -16.10 -9.62
N ARG A 37 -1.50 -16.18 -9.23
CA ARG A 37 -2.55 -16.72 -10.09
C ARG A 37 -2.73 -15.89 -11.36
N ILE A 38 -2.62 -14.57 -11.24
CA ILE A 38 -2.68 -13.67 -12.41
C ILE A 38 -1.55 -14.01 -13.39
N ASN A 39 -0.32 -14.12 -12.88
CA ASN A 39 0.83 -14.50 -13.71
C ASN A 39 0.68 -15.89 -14.33
N ASP A 40 0.23 -16.86 -13.55
CA ASP A 40 0.07 -18.23 -14.02
C ASP A 40 -1.03 -18.37 -15.08
N THR A 41 -2.11 -17.57 -14.96
CA THR A 41 -3.27 -17.64 -15.86
C THR A 41 -3.10 -16.77 -17.10
N PHE A 42 -2.57 -15.55 -16.95
CA PHE A 42 -2.53 -14.54 -18.01
C PHE A 42 -1.12 -14.23 -18.51
N GLY A 43 -0.09 -14.74 -17.83
CA GLY A 43 1.31 -14.50 -18.15
C GLY A 43 1.94 -13.34 -17.39
N HIS A 44 3.27 -13.31 -17.36
CA HIS A 44 4.03 -12.29 -16.63
C HIS A 44 3.85 -10.88 -17.21
N LEU A 45 3.66 -10.76 -18.52
CA LEU A 45 3.41 -9.46 -19.16
C LEU A 45 2.08 -8.85 -18.71
N ALA A 46 1.06 -9.69 -18.56
CA ALA A 46 -0.23 -9.27 -18.00
C ALA A 46 -0.08 -8.84 -16.54
N GLY A 47 0.66 -9.61 -15.75
CA GLY A 47 0.97 -9.26 -14.36
C GLY A 47 1.68 -7.92 -14.24
N ASP A 48 2.67 -7.66 -15.09
CA ASP A 48 3.38 -6.38 -15.13
C ASP A 48 2.46 -5.22 -15.50
N ALA A 49 1.56 -5.44 -16.47
CA ALA A 49 0.57 -4.43 -16.88
C ALA A 49 -0.39 -4.12 -15.72
N VAL A 50 -0.87 -5.14 -15.01
CA VAL A 50 -1.72 -4.96 -13.82
C VAL A 50 -1.01 -4.16 -12.74
N LEU A 51 0.24 -4.49 -12.45
CA LEU A 51 1.03 -3.75 -11.45
C LEU A 51 1.16 -2.26 -11.80
N LYS A 52 1.39 -1.93 -13.06
CA LYS A 52 1.48 -0.54 -13.51
C LYS A 52 0.15 0.20 -13.36
N GLU A 53 -0.95 -0.44 -13.70
CA GLU A 53 -2.29 0.15 -13.55
C GLU A 53 -2.66 0.34 -12.07
N VAL A 54 -2.33 -0.61 -11.22
CA VAL A 54 -2.55 -0.51 -9.78
C VAL A 54 -1.74 0.66 -9.21
N ALA A 55 -0.46 0.75 -9.55
CA ALA A 55 0.39 1.86 -9.12
C ALA A 55 -0.19 3.21 -9.53
N SER A 56 -0.65 3.32 -10.78
CA SER A 56 -1.29 4.53 -11.29
C SER A 56 -2.58 4.87 -10.52
N ALA A 57 -3.40 3.87 -10.24
CA ALA A 57 -4.64 4.05 -9.47
C ALA A 57 -4.36 4.54 -8.06
N ILE A 58 -3.35 4.00 -7.39
CA ILE A 58 -2.93 4.44 -6.06
C ILE A 58 -2.44 5.89 -6.12
N GLN A 59 -1.55 6.19 -7.07
CA GLN A 59 -0.94 7.52 -7.21
C GLN A 59 -1.99 8.62 -7.38
N LYS A 60 -3.08 8.32 -8.06
CA LYS A 60 -4.19 9.27 -8.28
C LYS A 60 -5.05 9.49 -7.04
N ARG A 61 -4.92 8.66 -6.02
CA ARG A 61 -5.76 8.68 -4.81
C ARG A 61 -5.03 9.15 -3.56
N ILE A 62 -3.74 9.37 -3.66
CA ILE A 62 -2.91 9.89 -2.56
C ILE A 62 -2.58 11.35 -2.80
N ARG A 63 -2.17 12.04 -1.73
CA ARG A 63 -1.81 13.45 -1.78
C ARG A 63 -0.39 13.63 -2.34
N LYS A 64 -0.06 14.86 -2.73
CA LYS A 64 1.27 15.23 -3.24
C LYS A 64 2.38 14.92 -2.22
N GLU A 65 2.12 15.14 -0.94
CA GLU A 65 3.06 14.91 0.16
C GLU A 65 3.15 13.44 0.58
N ASP A 66 2.24 12.59 0.11
CA ASP A 66 2.29 11.16 0.36
C ASP A 66 3.29 10.49 -0.58
N LEU A 67 3.95 9.46 -0.09
CA LEU A 67 4.98 8.76 -0.83
C LEU A 67 4.53 7.37 -1.20
N LEU A 68 4.48 7.09 -2.50
CA LEU A 68 4.23 5.75 -3.02
C LEU A 68 5.54 5.09 -3.42
N SER A 69 5.81 3.92 -2.89
CA SER A 69 6.98 3.11 -3.23
C SER A 69 6.57 1.68 -3.57
N ARG A 70 7.31 1.07 -4.47
CA ARG A 70 7.22 -0.37 -4.69
C ARG A 70 8.11 -1.04 -3.65
N TYR A 71 7.49 -1.78 -2.72
CA TYR A 71 8.21 -2.38 -1.60
C TYR A 71 8.71 -3.78 -1.92
N GLY A 72 7.96 -4.53 -2.69
CA GLY A 72 8.29 -5.88 -3.14
C GLY A 72 7.76 -6.13 -4.55
N GLY A 73 7.74 -7.38 -4.99
CA GLY A 73 7.31 -7.75 -6.33
C GLY A 73 5.90 -7.29 -6.66
N GLU A 74 4.98 -7.49 -5.73
CA GLU A 74 3.54 -7.17 -5.87
C GLU A 74 3.05 -6.30 -4.72
N GLU A 75 3.96 -5.74 -3.94
CA GLU A 75 3.68 -5.01 -2.71
C GLU A 75 4.07 -3.55 -2.85
N PHE A 76 3.15 -2.68 -2.43
CA PHE A 76 3.33 -1.24 -2.42
C PHE A 76 3.28 -0.71 -1.00
N ALA A 77 4.05 0.33 -0.73
CA ALA A 77 4.03 1.06 0.53
C ALA A 77 3.61 2.50 0.26
N VAL A 78 2.66 3.00 1.04
CA VAL A 78 2.26 4.42 1.00
C VAL A 78 2.54 5.02 2.37
N LEU A 79 3.44 6.00 2.40
CA LEU A 79 3.79 6.73 3.61
C LEU A 79 3.01 8.05 3.61
N THR A 80 2.25 8.30 4.68
CA THR A 80 1.31 9.41 4.74
C THR A 80 1.59 10.30 5.95
N PRO A 81 2.44 11.34 5.76
CA PRO A 81 2.71 12.30 6.84
C PRO A 81 1.45 13.08 7.22
N GLU A 82 1.29 13.32 8.53
CA GLU A 82 0.20 14.12 9.09
C GLU A 82 -1.20 13.53 8.85
N ILE A 83 -1.28 12.23 8.61
CA ILE A 83 -2.54 11.48 8.53
C ILE A 83 -2.61 10.56 9.74
N ASP A 84 -3.72 10.62 10.46
CA ASP A 84 -3.97 9.73 11.60
C ASP A 84 -4.46 8.35 11.13
N HIS A 85 -4.64 7.44 12.08
CA HIS A 85 -5.04 6.06 11.76
C HIS A 85 -6.36 5.98 11.01
N LYS A 86 -7.36 6.75 11.44
CA LYS A 86 -8.68 6.78 10.80
C LYS A 86 -8.59 7.31 9.37
N GLY A 87 -7.81 8.36 9.16
CA GLY A 87 -7.59 8.93 7.83
C GLY A 87 -6.87 7.96 6.89
N ALA A 88 -5.88 7.25 7.42
CA ALA A 88 -5.14 6.24 6.64
C ALA A 88 -6.02 5.03 6.28
N GLN A 89 -6.87 4.58 7.20
CA GLN A 89 -7.85 3.52 6.91
C GLN A 89 -8.83 3.96 5.81
N ALA A 90 -9.32 5.19 5.88
CA ALA A 90 -10.21 5.74 4.86
C ALA A 90 -9.53 5.81 3.49
N MET A 91 -8.26 6.21 3.45
CA MET A 91 -7.46 6.23 2.23
C MET A 91 -7.30 4.82 1.65
N GLY A 92 -6.95 3.85 2.48
CA GLY A 92 -6.82 2.45 2.08
C GLY A 92 -8.12 1.89 1.51
N GLU A 93 -9.24 2.18 2.15
CA GLU A 93 -10.57 1.72 1.70
C GLU A 93 -10.96 2.35 0.36
N LYS A 94 -10.63 3.61 0.17
CA LYS A 94 -10.87 4.31 -1.11
C LYS A 94 -10.07 3.65 -2.24
N VAL A 95 -8.80 3.38 -2.01
CA VAL A 95 -7.93 2.69 -2.97
C VAL A 95 -8.47 1.29 -3.27
N ARG A 96 -8.83 0.54 -2.22
CA ARG A 96 -9.36 -0.82 -2.37
C ARG A 96 -10.60 -0.84 -3.26
N LYS A 97 -11.56 0.05 -3.01
CA LYS A 97 -12.80 0.14 -3.79
C LYS A 97 -12.53 0.51 -5.24
N VAL A 98 -11.64 1.46 -5.48
CA VAL A 98 -11.28 1.87 -6.85
C VAL A 98 -10.69 0.69 -7.62
N ILE A 99 -9.80 -0.07 -7.02
CA ILE A 99 -9.18 -1.23 -7.67
C ILE A 99 -10.19 -2.35 -7.91
N GLU A 100 -11.05 -2.64 -6.93
CA GLU A 100 -12.08 -3.65 -7.08
C GLU A 100 -13.02 -3.35 -8.25
N LYS A 101 -13.37 -2.07 -8.44
CA LYS A 101 -14.31 -1.63 -9.49
C LYS A 101 -13.65 -1.39 -10.84
N HIS A 102 -12.32 -1.25 -10.88
CA HIS A 102 -11.60 -0.99 -12.11
C HIS A 102 -11.57 -2.25 -12.99
N GLU A 103 -11.88 -2.10 -14.26
CA GLU A 103 -11.74 -3.20 -15.21
C GLU A 103 -10.31 -3.26 -15.73
N PHE A 104 -9.57 -4.24 -15.25
CA PHE A 104 -8.25 -4.55 -15.77
C PHE A 104 -8.39 -5.48 -16.96
N SER A 105 -7.68 -5.22 -18.05
CA SER A 105 -7.69 -6.09 -19.23
C SER A 105 -6.31 -6.16 -19.86
N PHE A 106 -6.02 -7.28 -20.47
CA PHE A 106 -4.79 -7.52 -21.22
C PHE A 106 -5.07 -8.49 -22.35
N ASP A 107 -4.67 -8.11 -23.56
CA ASP A 107 -4.91 -8.91 -24.79
C ASP A 107 -6.39 -9.31 -24.95
N GLY A 108 -7.31 -8.41 -24.63
CA GLY A 108 -8.74 -8.63 -24.77
C GLY A 108 -9.38 -9.45 -23.63
N GLU A 109 -8.60 -9.93 -22.67
CA GLU A 109 -9.11 -10.67 -21.53
C GLU A 109 -9.26 -9.76 -20.31
N VAL A 110 -10.37 -9.90 -19.60
CA VAL A 110 -10.61 -9.17 -18.32
C VAL A 110 -9.95 -9.93 -17.19
N ILE A 111 -9.18 -9.20 -16.38
CA ILE A 111 -8.46 -9.75 -15.24
C ILE A 111 -9.09 -9.22 -13.95
N PRO A 112 -9.68 -10.07 -13.09
CA PRO A 112 -10.19 -9.62 -11.80
C PRO A 112 -9.01 -9.32 -10.85
N VAL A 113 -9.01 -8.13 -10.26
CA VAL A 113 -7.95 -7.68 -9.35
C VAL A 113 -8.57 -7.09 -8.08
N THR A 114 -8.10 -7.56 -6.94
CA THR A 114 -8.39 -6.94 -5.65
C THR A 114 -7.08 -6.75 -4.88
N ILE A 115 -7.12 -5.94 -3.84
CA ILE A 115 -5.96 -5.71 -2.98
C ILE A 115 -6.34 -5.93 -1.52
N SER A 116 -5.34 -6.31 -0.74
CA SER A 116 -5.40 -6.28 0.72
C SER A 116 -4.47 -5.18 1.21
N CYS A 117 -4.85 -4.52 2.29
CA CYS A 117 -4.12 -3.39 2.84
C CYS A 117 -3.98 -3.50 4.35
N GLY A 118 -2.78 -3.29 4.85
CA GLY A 118 -2.50 -3.16 6.27
C GLY A 118 -2.11 -1.73 6.61
N VAL A 119 -2.68 -1.18 7.68
CA VAL A 119 -2.46 0.20 8.13
C VAL A 119 -1.84 0.20 9.51
N ALA A 120 -0.78 0.99 9.69
CA ALA A 120 -0.19 1.27 10.98
C ALA A 120 0.06 2.77 11.13
N THR A 121 -0.04 3.25 12.34
CA THR A 121 0.16 4.67 12.67
C THR A 121 1.19 4.81 13.79
N LEU A 122 2.02 5.83 13.71
CA LEU A 122 3.03 6.13 14.70
C LEU A 122 2.41 6.27 16.10
N GLY A 123 2.93 5.51 17.04
CA GLY A 123 2.52 5.58 18.44
C GLY A 123 3.03 6.84 19.14
N LYS A 124 2.49 7.11 20.32
CA LYS A 124 2.79 8.32 21.08
C LYS A 124 4.21 8.40 21.63
N LYS A 125 4.90 7.27 21.77
CA LYS A 125 6.26 7.22 22.34
C LYS A 125 7.16 6.28 21.56
N GLY A 126 8.25 6.83 21.02
CA GLY A 126 9.44 6.07 20.71
C GLY A 126 9.35 4.95 19.68
N ASP A 127 8.31 4.92 18.85
CA ASP A 127 8.27 3.95 17.75
C ASP A 127 9.41 4.21 16.79
N GLU A 128 10.13 3.16 16.45
CA GLU A 128 11.12 3.19 15.38
C GLU A 128 10.47 2.81 14.06
N ALA A 129 11.14 3.13 12.96
CA ALA A 129 10.67 2.79 11.62
C ALA A 129 10.38 1.30 11.48
N ALA A 130 11.26 0.44 12.02
CA ALA A 130 11.08 -1.01 11.99
C ALA A 130 9.78 -1.46 12.68
N ALA A 131 9.42 -0.84 13.80
CA ALA A 131 8.19 -1.16 14.52
C ALA A 131 6.94 -0.76 13.72
N LEU A 132 6.97 0.42 13.08
CA LEU A 132 5.87 0.87 12.23
C LEU A 132 5.68 -0.04 11.03
N VAL A 133 6.77 -0.41 10.37
CA VAL A 133 6.76 -1.35 9.24
C VAL A 133 6.21 -2.71 9.68
N GLN A 134 6.68 -3.23 10.80
CA GLN A 134 6.21 -4.52 11.32
C GLN A 134 4.71 -4.52 11.59
N ARG A 135 4.19 -3.48 12.22
CA ARG A 135 2.74 -3.39 12.51
C ARG A 135 1.91 -3.31 11.24
N ALA A 136 2.35 -2.56 10.23
CA ALA A 136 1.67 -2.49 8.95
C ALA A 136 1.67 -3.86 8.24
N ASP A 137 2.79 -4.57 8.30
CA ASP A 137 2.93 -5.91 7.73
C ASP A 137 2.02 -6.93 8.44
N GLU A 138 1.96 -6.90 9.75
CA GLU A 138 1.06 -7.75 10.55
C GLU A 138 -0.41 -7.50 10.18
N LYS A 139 -0.79 -6.24 9.98
CA LYS A 139 -2.15 -5.89 9.56
C LYS A 139 -2.45 -6.32 8.12
N LEU A 140 -1.48 -6.25 7.24
CA LEU A 140 -1.62 -6.80 5.90
C LEU A 140 -1.83 -8.32 5.94
N TYR A 141 -1.06 -9.03 6.75
CA TYR A 141 -1.23 -10.46 6.95
C TYR A 141 -2.64 -10.79 7.48
N GLU A 142 -3.12 -10.01 8.45
CA GLU A 142 -4.47 -10.14 9.00
C GLU A 142 -5.53 -9.96 7.91
N ALA A 143 -5.36 -8.98 7.03
CA ALA A 143 -6.27 -8.75 5.90
C ALA A 143 -6.30 -9.96 4.95
N LYS A 144 -5.14 -10.52 4.65
CA LYS A 144 -5.03 -11.71 3.78
C LYS A 144 -5.66 -12.95 4.41
N GLU A 145 -5.43 -13.19 5.69
CA GLU A 145 -5.96 -14.36 6.40
C GLU A 145 -7.47 -14.27 6.67
N SER A 146 -8.03 -13.08 6.71
CA SER A 146 -9.45 -12.85 6.99
C SER A 146 -10.34 -12.70 5.75
N GLY A 147 -9.84 -13.09 4.58
CA GLY A 147 -10.62 -13.17 3.34
C GLY A 147 -10.15 -12.29 2.20
N ARG A 148 -9.08 -11.53 2.37
CA ARG A 148 -8.53 -10.60 1.36
C ARG A 148 -9.50 -9.49 0.97
N ASN A 149 -9.16 -8.68 0.00
CA ASN A 149 -9.98 -7.57 -0.48
C ASN A 149 -10.52 -6.71 0.67
N LYS A 150 -9.62 -6.26 1.53
CA LYS A 150 -9.98 -5.46 2.72
C LYS A 150 -8.80 -4.67 3.25
N VAL A 151 -9.12 -3.75 4.14
CA VAL A 151 -8.17 -2.96 4.91
C VAL A 151 -8.24 -3.37 6.37
N CYS A 152 -7.07 -3.65 6.96
CA CYS A 152 -6.93 -3.91 8.40
C CYS A 152 -6.01 -2.91 9.08
#